data_263b22548cf34e925b6238c6dcb5034a
#
_entry.id   263b22548cf34e925b6238c6dcb5034a
#
_cell.length_a   1.000
_cell.length_b   1.000
_cell.length_c   1.000
_cell.angle_alpha   90.00
_cell.angle_beta   90.00
_cell.angle_gamma   90.00
#
_symmetry.space_group_name_H-M   'P 1'
#
loop_
_entity.id
_entity.type
_entity.pdbx_description
1 polymer ?
#
loop_
_entity_poly.entity_id
_entity_poly.type
_entity_poly.pdbx_seq_one_letter_code
_entity_poly.pdbx_strand_id
1 'polypeptide(L)'
;MQAPTVLHKLLMNTCAMMHKTRRESLAANVLGALTGRRLTVTDIGRSIRSGTSHKHNIKRADRLLSNAHLQQESIGVCRSLCQWLIGAQTRPVIVIDWSDLDEYKQHFVLRAALVAKGRALTLYEEVHTLATKEKLVTHRQFLVQLKSLLPDHCRPILVTDAGFRTTWFQLVAALGWDWVGRVRNRHYVRWLSGGRWFDARRCNAWASSRPQHLGAAVLTVRNQLRCQLVIYQGQLQGRKHKNRLGEIASNAYSRKKAESQREPWLLTTSLPPSSTLAKQAVKLYQCRMQVEEGFRDIKSHRFGLGLNYHRTQSAVRLQMLLLIANLACIVLWLIGLAMVHRGQHYQFQANSVRHKRVLSLLFIGLHMMHDTRIQLTHDDLNMAWLQLIDLLHEQQGQS
;
A
#
# COMPACT_ATOMS: atom_id res chain seq x y z
N MET A 1 8.26 24.94 9.42
CA MET A 1 7.11 25.57 8.69
C MET A 1 6.77 24.92 7.33
N GLN A 2 7.39 23.81 6.97
CA GLN A 2 7.33 23.24 5.61
C GLN A 2 6.09 22.34 5.36
N ALA A 3 5.68 21.54 6.35
CA ALA A 3 4.52 20.66 6.20
C ALA A 3 3.20 21.41 5.94
N PRO A 4 2.90 22.56 6.57
CA PRO A 4 1.70 23.34 6.23
C PRO A 4 1.68 23.79 4.77
N THR A 5 2.80 24.21 4.20
CA THR A 5 2.91 24.65 2.81
C THR A 5 2.69 23.49 1.84
N VAL A 6 3.36 22.34 2.08
CA VAL A 6 3.18 21.11 1.28
C VAL A 6 1.75 20.61 1.35
N LEU A 7 1.18 20.56 2.57
CA LEU A 7 -0.19 20.11 2.77
C LEU A 7 -1.20 21.05 2.12
N HIS A 8 -0.98 22.36 2.23
CA HIS A 8 -1.86 23.32 1.57
C HIS A 8 -1.92 23.08 0.05
N LYS A 9 -0.76 22.97 -0.61
CA LYS A 9 -0.67 22.66 -2.04
C LYS A 9 -1.35 21.34 -2.37
N LEU A 10 -1.13 20.28 -1.56
CA LEU A 10 -1.76 18.97 -1.74
C LEU A 10 -3.29 19.08 -1.66
N LEU A 11 -3.82 19.75 -0.63
CA LEU A 11 -5.26 19.89 -0.44
C LEU A 11 -5.93 20.79 -1.48
N MET A 12 -5.24 21.81 -1.97
CA MET A 12 -5.75 22.63 -3.09
C MET A 12 -5.88 21.80 -4.36
N ASN A 13 -4.98 20.85 -4.61
CA ASN A 13 -5.01 19.99 -5.80
C ASN A 13 -6.01 18.83 -5.65
N THR A 14 -6.17 18.28 -4.44
CA THR A 14 -6.97 17.04 -4.23
C THR A 14 -8.32 17.27 -3.57
N CYS A 15 -8.51 18.40 -2.91
CA CYS A 15 -9.72 18.74 -2.15
C CYS A 15 -10.32 20.09 -2.58
N ALA A 16 -10.11 20.52 -3.83
CA ALA A 16 -10.57 21.83 -4.32
C ALA A 16 -12.09 22.01 -4.16
N MET A 17 -12.87 20.96 -4.39
CA MET A 17 -14.34 20.98 -4.28
C MET A 17 -14.86 20.91 -2.85
N MET A 18 -13.99 20.63 -1.87
CA MET A 18 -14.36 20.56 -0.47
C MET A 18 -14.62 21.95 0.11
N HIS A 19 -15.67 22.11 0.90
CA HIS A 19 -15.97 23.37 1.59
C HIS A 19 -14.77 23.84 2.44
N LYS A 20 -14.44 25.12 2.37
CA LYS A 20 -13.24 25.74 3.00
C LYS A 20 -13.05 25.30 4.45
N THR A 21 -14.07 25.42 5.30
CA THR A 21 -14.00 25.09 6.74
C THR A 21 -13.69 23.60 6.97
N ARG A 22 -14.23 22.68 6.15
CA ARG A 22 -13.89 21.24 6.25
C ARG A 22 -12.46 20.99 5.82
N ARG A 23 -12.01 21.60 4.71
CA ARG A 23 -10.64 21.50 4.24
C ARG A 23 -9.64 22.03 5.28
N GLU A 24 -9.92 23.15 5.92
CA GLU A 24 -9.11 23.69 7.03
C GLU A 24 -9.12 22.77 8.26
N SER A 25 -10.27 22.14 8.57
CA SER A 25 -10.34 21.16 9.65
C SER A 25 -9.56 19.89 9.31
N LEU A 26 -9.65 19.40 8.07
CA LEU A 26 -8.85 18.27 7.58
C LEU A 26 -7.35 18.61 7.65
N ALA A 27 -6.94 19.78 7.16
CA ALA A 27 -5.55 20.26 7.25
C ALA A 27 -5.03 20.26 8.69
N ALA A 28 -5.80 20.81 9.63
CA ALA A 28 -5.40 20.85 11.03
C ALA A 28 -5.23 19.44 11.63
N ASN A 29 -6.09 18.48 11.25
CA ASN A 29 -5.98 17.10 11.72
C ASN A 29 -4.80 16.36 11.08
N VAL A 30 -4.51 16.56 9.80
CA VAL A 30 -3.33 16.00 9.14
C VAL A 30 -2.05 16.55 9.78
N LEU A 31 -1.96 17.86 10.01
CA LEU A 31 -0.82 18.47 10.73
C LEU A 31 -0.71 17.96 12.15
N GLY A 32 -1.85 17.78 12.85
CA GLY A 32 -1.89 17.18 14.19
C GLY A 32 -1.35 15.74 14.19
N ALA A 33 -1.71 14.94 13.20
CA ALA A 33 -1.21 13.57 13.03
C ALA A 33 0.32 13.55 12.77
N LEU A 34 0.81 14.45 11.92
CA LEU A 34 2.23 14.60 11.62
C LEU A 34 3.05 15.00 12.85
N THR A 35 2.55 15.96 13.63
CA THR A 35 3.23 16.48 14.82
C THR A 35 3.18 15.48 15.97
N GLY A 36 2.02 14.86 16.22
CA GLY A 36 1.80 13.93 17.34
C GLY A 36 2.36 12.53 17.08
N ARG A 37 2.62 12.15 15.82
CA ARG A 37 3.15 10.84 15.42
C ARG A 37 2.33 9.66 15.93
N ARG A 38 1.05 9.89 16.26
CA ARG A 38 0.08 8.87 16.69
C ARG A 38 -1.29 9.18 16.12
N LEU A 39 -1.84 8.20 15.40
CA LEU A 39 -3.16 8.29 14.79
C LEU A 39 -4.26 7.94 15.83
N THR A 40 -4.31 8.72 16.91
CA THR A 40 -5.42 8.68 17.88
C THR A 40 -6.12 10.02 17.89
N VAL A 41 -7.42 10.04 18.17
CA VAL A 41 -8.21 11.29 18.27
C VAL A 41 -7.57 12.26 19.28
N THR A 42 -7.14 11.71 20.41
CA THR A 42 -6.55 12.50 21.51
C THR A 42 -5.21 13.10 21.12
N ASP A 43 -4.30 12.31 20.54
CA ASP A 43 -2.96 12.80 20.19
C ASP A 43 -3.02 13.78 19.01
N ILE A 44 -3.85 13.49 17.99
CA ILE A 44 -4.12 14.43 16.90
C ILE A 44 -4.62 15.76 17.47
N GLY A 45 -5.67 15.71 18.31
CA GLY A 45 -6.27 16.92 18.88
C GLY A 45 -5.31 17.71 19.74
N ARG A 46 -4.50 17.05 20.59
CA ARG A 46 -3.47 17.72 21.42
C ARG A 46 -2.37 18.37 20.59
N SER A 47 -2.12 17.84 19.41
CA SER A 47 -1.07 18.33 18.51
C SER A 47 -1.53 19.39 17.51
N ILE A 48 -2.85 19.68 17.46
CA ILE A 48 -3.37 20.80 16.68
C ILE A 48 -2.90 22.12 17.31
N ARG A 49 -2.15 22.91 16.54
CA ARG A 49 -1.74 24.25 16.92
C ARG A 49 -2.86 25.25 16.63
N SER A 50 -3.48 25.78 17.67
CA SER A 50 -4.53 26.80 17.59
C SER A 50 -4.58 27.62 18.88
N GLY A 51 -5.30 28.75 18.86
CA GLY A 51 -5.54 29.57 20.05
C GLY A 51 -6.56 28.96 21.06
N THR A 52 -7.07 27.73 20.80
CA THR A 52 -8.06 27.09 21.68
C THR A 52 -7.42 26.00 22.56
N SER A 53 -8.12 25.61 23.62
CA SER A 53 -7.63 24.59 24.55
C SER A 53 -7.53 23.21 23.89
N HIS A 54 -6.68 22.35 24.44
CA HIS A 54 -6.55 20.96 24.01
C HIS A 54 -7.89 20.21 24.00
N LYS A 55 -8.77 20.46 24.98
CA LYS A 55 -10.12 19.86 25.03
C LYS A 55 -10.93 20.18 23.78
N HIS A 56 -10.92 21.43 23.34
CA HIS A 56 -11.63 21.85 22.11
C HIS A 56 -11.01 21.25 20.85
N ASN A 57 -9.70 21.18 20.77
CA ASN A 57 -9.00 20.57 19.65
C ASN A 57 -9.25 19.06 19.57
N ILE A 58 -9.31 18.34 20.69
CA ILE A 58 -9.69 16.91 20.72
C ILE A 58 -11.14 16.75 20.22
N LYS A 59 -12.09 17.59 20.66
CA LYS A 59 -13.46 17.59 20.13
C LYS A 59 -13.51 17.92 18.63
N ARG A 60 -12.63 18.82 18.16
CA ARG A 60 -12.53 19.14 16.72
C ARG A 60 -12.08 17.91 15.91
N ALA A 61 -11.07 17.17 16.38
CA ALA A 61 -10.63 15.95 15.77
C ALA A 61 -11.73 14.86 15.77
N ASP A 62 -12.39 14.70 16.91
CA ASP A 62 -13.48 13.74 17.08
C ASP A 62 -14.67 14.01 16.13
N ARG A 63 -15.11 15.26 16.01
CA ARG A 63 -16.17 15.69 15.10
C ARG A 63 -15.80 15.49 13.64
N LEU A 64 -14.53 15.72 13.27
CA LEU A 64 -14.08 15.52 11.89
C LEU A 64 -14.21 14.05 11.46
N LEU A 65 -13.79 13.09 12.31
CA LEU A 65 -13.93 11.67 12.00
C LEU A 65 -15.37 11.20 11.87
N SER A 66 -16.32 11.92 12.48
CA SER A 66 -17.76 11.61 12.42
C SER A 66 -18.51 12.49 11.39
N ASN A 67 -17.81 13.31 10.61
CA ASN A 67 -18.42 14.25 9.69
C ASN A 67 -18.94 13.54 8.41
N ALA A 68 -20.27 13.47 8.25
CA ALA A 68 -20.90 12.79 7.12
C ALA A 68 -20.54 13.40 5.75
N HIS A 69 -20.37 14.71 5.68
CA HIS A 69 -19.94 15.36 4.42
C HIS A 69 -18.50 15.00 4.04
N LEU A 70 -17.58 14.92 5.02
CA LEU A 70 -16.22 14.47 4.75
C LEU A 70 -16.20 13.02 4.25
N GLN A 71 -17.05 12.16 4.82
CA GLN A 71 -17.20 10.77 4.38
C GLN A 71 -17.62 10.69 2.91
N GLN A 72 -18.59 11.51 2.49
CA GLN A 72 -19.04 11.59 1.09
C GLN A 72 -17.96 12.17 0.17
N GLU A 73 -17.27 13.22 0.61
CA GLU A 73 -16.21 13.90 -0.15
C GLU A 73 -14.91 13.06 -0.26
N SER A 74 -14.70 12.11 0.63
CA SER A 74 -13.47 11.29 0.67
C SER A 74 -13.20 10.52 -0.63
N ILE A 75 -14.25 10.07 -1.31
CA ILE A 75 -14.15 9.41 -2.62
C ILE A 75 -13.62 10.37 -3.69
N GLY A 76 -14.06 11.63 -3.66
CA GLY A 76 -13.53 12.69 -4.54
C GLY A 76 -12.05 12.96 -4.31
N VAL A 77 -11.62 12.96 -3.05
CA VAL A 77 -10.19 13.07 -2.69
C VAL A 77 -9.39 11.90 -3.25
N CYS A 78 -9.87 10.66 -3.09
CA CYS A 78 -9.22 9.48 -3.66
C CYS A 78 -9.14 9.56 -5.20
N ARG A 79 -10.20 10.03 -5.87
CA ARG A 79 -10.21 10.23 -7.33
C ARG A 79 -9.13 11.22 -7.76
N SER A 80 -9.06 12.39 -7.12
CA SER A 80 -8.05 13.40 -7.44
C SER A 80 -6.62 12.88 -7.19
N LEU A 81 -6.41 12.11 -6.12
CA LEU A 81 -5.13 11.44 -5.85
C LEU A 81 -4.78 10.42 -6.95
N CYS A 82 -5.72 9.58 -7.36
CA CYS A 82 -5.51 8.62 -8.44
C CYS A 82 -5.12 9.33 -9.74
N GLN A 83 -5.87 10.36 -10.13
CA GLN A 83 -5.60 11.12 -11.35
C GLN A 83 -4.22 11.78 -11.31
N TRP A 84 -3.85 12.37 -10.19
CA TRP A 84 -2.55 13.01 -10.02
C TRP A 84 -1.38 12.01 -10.02
N LEU A 85 -1.47 10.94 -9.19
CA LEU A 85 -0.36 10.00 -9.01
C LEU A 85 -0.15 9.08 -10.23
N ILE A 86 -1.21 8.73 -10.94
CA ILE A 86 -1.13 7.88 -12.14
C ILE A 86 -0.79 8.72 -13.37
N GLY A 87 -1.39 9.92 -13.48
CA GLY A 87 -1.15 10.81 -14.61
C GLY A 87 -1.46 10.13 -15.96
N ALA A 88 -0.51 10.14 -16.88
CA ALA A 88 -0.65 9.58 -18.23
C ALA A 88 -0.34 8.06 -18.32
N GLN A 89 -0.05 7.38 -17.20
CA GLN A 89 0.29 5.96 -17.22
C GLN A 89 -0.90 5.11 -17.68
N THR A 90 -0.70 4.31 -18.70
CA THR A 90 -1.74 3.43 -19.25
C THR A 90 -1.80 2.07 -18.52
N ARG A 91 -0.67 1.57 -18.03
CA ARG A 91 -0.55 0.25 -17.39
C ARG A 91 0.19 0.31 -16.04
N PRO A 92 -0.30 1.10 -15.05
CA PRO A 92 0.36 1.16 -13.75
C PRO A 92 0.27 -0.17 -13.01
N VAL A 93 1.29 -0.47 -12.21
CA VAL A 93 1.30 -1.63 -11.31
C VAL A 93 0.68 -1.21 -9.98
N ILE A 94 -0.44 -1.84 -9.63
CA ILE A 94 -1.16 -1.60 -8.39
C ILE A 94 -1.13 -2.86 -7.54
N VAL A 95 -0.57 -2.75 -6.34
CA VAL A 95 -0.57 -3.84 -5.36
C VAL A 95 -1.83 -3.76 -4.50
N ILE A 96 -2.48 -4.93 -4.30
CA ILE A 96 -3.69 -5.00 -3.46
C ILE A 96 -3.46 -6.02 -2.36
N ASP A 97 -3.78 -5.63 -1.12
CA ASP A 97 -3.60 -6.50 0.04
C ASP A 97 -4.58 -6.17 1.16
N TRP A 98 -4.87 -7.19 1.98
CA TRP A 98 -5.61 -7.08 3.22
C TRP A 98 -4.68 -6.87 4.41
N SER A 99 -5.07 -6.03 5.35
CA SER A 99 -4.33 -5.90 6.62
C SER A 99 -5.25 -5.69 7.80
N ASP A 100 -4.91 -6.29 8.96
CA ASP A 100 -5.63 -6.07 10.21
C ASP A 100 -5.43 -4.61 10.66
N LEU A 101 -6.44 -3.93 11.20
CA LEU A 101 -6.32 -2.56 11.70
C LEU A 101 -6.18 -2.50 13.22
N ASP A 102 -6.68 -3.50 13.93
CA ASP A 102 -6.66 -3.56 15.38
C ASP A 102 -6.14 -4.92 15.90
N GLU A 103 -5.72 -4.93 17.17
CA GLU A 103 -5.16 -6.12 17.84
C GLU A 103 -6.17 -7.27 17.94
N TYR A 104 -7.45 -6.94 18.09
CA TYR A 104 -8.54 -7.93 18.24
C TYR A 104 -9.06 -8.42 16.89
N LYS A 105 -8.53 -7.94 15.77
CA LYS A 105 -8.93 -8.33 14.40
C LYS A 105 -10.43 -8.16 14.16
N GLN A 106 -10.98 -7.06 14.62
CA GLN A 106 -12.38 -6.69 14.34
C GLN A 106 -12.51 -5.88 13.06
N HIS A 107 -11.48 -5.09 12.72
CA HIS A 107 -11.44 -4.27 11.53
C HIS A 107 -10.25 -4.62 10.65
N PHE A 108 -10.50 -4.60 9.37
CA PHE A 108 -9.53 -4.90 8.32
C PHE A 108 -9.58 -3.81 7.26
N VAL A 109 -8.48 -3.56 6.61
CA VAL A 109 -8.43 -2.69 5.45
C VAL A 109 -8.08 -3.49 4.21
N LEU A 110 -8.82 -3.25 3.12
CA LEU A 110 -8.45 -3.64 1.77
C LEU A 110 -7.88 -2.40 1.09
N ARG A 111 -6.64 -2.49 0.63
CA ARG A 111 -5.91 -1.35 0.07
C ARG A 111 -5.43 -1.62 -1.34
N ALA A 112 -5.63 -0.65 -2.23
CA ALA A 112 -4.98 -0.54 -3.52
C ALA A 112 -3.91 0.55 -3.46
N ALA A 113 -2.67 0.22 -3.80
CA ALA A 113 -1.55 1.14 -3.73
C ALA A 113 -0.69 1.07 -4.98
N LEU A 114 -0.30 2.24 -5.51
CA LEU A 114 0.56 2.40 -6.68
C LEU A 114 2.01 2.07 -6.30
N VAL A 115 2.61 1.17 -7.04
CA VAL A 115 4.00 0.76 -6.83
C VAL A 115 4.94 1.94 -7.09
N ALA A 116 5.88 2.15 -6.17
CA ALA A 116 6.97 3.10 -6.31
C ALA A 116 8.31 2.41 -5.99
N LYS A 117 9.36 3.12 -5.66
CA LYS A 117 10.66 2.55 -5.33
C LYS A 117 10.75 2.17 -3.83
N GLY A 118 10.53 0.90 -3.52
CA GLY A 118 10.63 0.35 -2.16
C GLY A 118 9.42 0.59 -1.25
N ARG A 119 8.42 1.31 -1.70
CA ARG A 119 7.14 1.58 -1.04
C ARG A 119 6.04 1.70 -2.10
N ALA A 120 4.79 1.58 -1.69
CA ALA A 120 3.64 1.88 -2.52
C ALA A 120 2.83 3.03 -1.91
N LEU A 121 2.29 3.90 -2.75
CA LEU A 121 1.42 5.00 -2.36
C LEU A 121 -0.05 4.58 -2.43
N THR A 122 -0.79 4.78 -1.36
CA THR A 122 -2.20 4.42 -1.30
C THR A 122 -3.03 5.26 -2.29
N LEU A 123 -3.73 4.59 -3.18
CA LEU A 123 -4.70 5.17 -4.10
C LEU A 123 -6.11 5.14 -3.51
N TYR A 124 -6.48 3.97 -2.99
CA TYR A 124 -7.81 3.72 -2.44
C TYR A 124 -7.74 2.63 -1.38
N GLU A 125 -8.61 2.75 -0.36
CA GLU A 125 -8.72 1.75 0.69
C GLU A 125 -10.11 1.75 1.31
N GLU A 126 -10.56 0.58 1.75
CA GLU A 126 -11.84 0.39 2.42
C GLU A 126 -11.66 -0.36 3.74
N VAL A 127 -12.36 0.12 4.79
CA VAL A 127 -12.39 -0.55 6.08
C VAL A 127 -13.56 -1.53 6.15
N HIS A 128 -13.26 -2.76 6.54
CA HIS A 128 -14.19 -3.87 6.63
C HIS A 128 -14.19 -4.50 8.01
N THR A 129 -15.28 -5.16 8.36
CA THR A 129 -15.37 -6.04 9.52
C THR A 129 -15.18 -7.50 9.11
N LEU A 130 -15.10 -8.42 10.07
CA LEU A 130 -15.00 -9.84 9.80
C LEU A 130 -16.17 -10.37 8.94
N ALA A 131 -17.35 -9.76 9.06
CA ALA A 131 -18.53 -10.14 8.28
C ALA A 131 -18.38 -9.88 6.77
N THR A 132 -17.58 -8.90 6.37
CA THR A 132 -17.39 -8.49 4.95
C THR A 132 -16.00 -8.84 4.41
N LYS A 133 -15.03 -9.15 5.29
CA LYS A 133 -13.66 -9.49 4.89
C LYS A 133 -13.64 -10.66 3.89
N GLU A 134 -12.88 -10.53 2.83
CA GLU A 134 -12.63 -11.57 1.79
C GLU A 134 -13.89 -12.11 1.09
N LYS A 135 -15.05 -11.44 1.22
CA LYS A 135 -16.27 -11.83 0.51
C LYS A 135 -16.18 -11.43 -0.97
N LEU A 136 -16.75 -12.28 -1.84
CA LEU A 136 -16.78 -12.00 -3.28
C LEU A 136 -17.49 -10.69 -3.62
N VAL A 137 -18.58 -10.39 -2.91
CA VAL A 137 -19.33 -9.14 -3.08
C VAL A 137 -18.48 -7.92 -2.73
N THR A 138 -17.71 -8.00 -1.64
CA THR A 138 -16.78 -6.97 -1.21
C THR A 138 -15.69 -6.73 -2.27
N HIS A 139 -15.08 -7.80 -2.76
CA HIS A 139 -14.08 -7.70 -3.81
C HIS A 139 -14.62 -7.08 -5.10
N ARG A 140 -15.86 -7.43 -5.50
CA ARG A 140 -16.52 -6.84 -6.67
C ARG A 140 -16.76 -5.34 -6.47
N GLN A 141 -17.33 -4.95 -5.34
CA GLN A 141 -17.61 -3.55 -5.03
C GLN A 141 -16.33 -2.72 -4.98
N PHE A 142 -15.29 -3.23 -4.32
CA PHE A 142 -13.98 -2.58 -4.26
C PHE A 142 -13.38 -2.36 -5.66
N LEU A 143 -13.41 -3.35 -6.54
CA LEU A 143 -12.86 -3.24 -7.89
C LEU A 143 -13.67 -2.28 -8.77
N VAL A 144 -15.01 -2.29 -8.65
CA VAL A 144 -15.87 -1.33 -9.35
C VAL A 144 -15.58 0.10 -8.88
N GLN A 145 -15.47 0.30 -7.57
CA GLN A 145 -15.12 1.60 -7.01
C GLN A 145 -13.71 2.03 -7.44
N LEU A 146 -12.72 1.15 -7.37
CA LEU A 146 -11.36 1.46 -7.83
C LEU A 146 -11.38 1.87 -9.30
N LYS A 147 -12.12 1.15 -10.17
CA LYS A 147 -12.26 1.51 -11.58
C LYS A 147 -12.82 2.92 -11.78
N SER A 148 -13.80 3.33 -10.98
CA SER A 148 -14.38 4.68 -11.07
C SER A 148 -13.43 5.80 -10.63
N LEU A 149 -12.38 5.48 -9.89
CA LEU A 149 -11.38 6.43 -9.39
C LEU A 149 -10.19 6.60 -10.33
N LEU A 150 -9.84 5.53 -11.07
CA LEU A 150 -8.71 5.54 -11.99
C LEU A 150 -9.03 6.37 -13.25
N PRO A 151 -8.01 6.95 -13.92
CA PRO A 151 -8.20 7.57 -15.23
C PRO A 151 -8.79 6.57 -16.26
N ASP A 152 -9.63 7.03 -17.17
CA ASP A 152 -10.34 6.17 -18.14
C ASP A 152 -9.42 5.36 -19.07
N HIS A 153 -8.25 5.92 -19.38
CA HIS A 153 -7.23 5.27 -20.21
C HIS A 153 -6.44 4.19 -19.45
N CYS A 154 -6.59 4.13 -18.12
CA CYS A 154 -5.79 3.26 -17.25
C CYS A 154 -6.28 1.80 -17.31
N ARG A 155 -5.34 0.88 -17.56
CA ARG A 155 -5.53 -0.58 -17.53
C ARG A 155 -4.45 -1.20 -16.66
N PRO A 156 -4.61 -1.15 -15.34
CA PRO A 156 -3.55 -1.55 -14.40
C PRO A 156 -3.23 -3.04 -14.47
N ILE A 157 -2.02 -3.38 -14.00
CA ILE A 157 -1.65 -4.74 -13.64
C ILE A 157 -1.82 -4.86 -12.13
N LEU A 158 -2.78 -5.67 -11.67
CA LEU A 158 -3.02 -5.88 -10.25
C LEU A 158 -2.13 -6.99 -9.70
N VAL A 159 -1.41 -6.71 -8.64
CA VAL A 159 -0.54 -7.68 -7.97
C VAL A 159 -1.10 -8.02 -6.60
N THR A 160 -1.34 -9.31 -6.34
CA THR A 160 -1.95 -9.78 -5.09
C THR A 160 -1.22 -10.99 -4.51
N ASP A 161 -1.40 -11.21 -3.22
CA ASP A 161 -0.86 -12.38 -2.53
C ASP A 161 -1.70 -13.65 -2.75
N ALA A 162 -1.34 -14.74 -2.07
CA ALA A 162 -2.04 -16.03 -2.15
C ALA A 162 -3.40 -16.06 -1.42
N GLY A 163 -3.80 -15.00 -0.74
CA GLY A 163 -5.12 -14.86 -0.12
C GLY A 163 -6.23 -14.62 -1.15
N PHE A 164 -5.87 -14.05 -2.29
CA PHE A 164 -6.81 -13.80 -3.38
C PHE A 164 -6.98 -15.05 -4.25
N ARG A 165 -8.24 -15.43 -4.46
CA ARG A 165 -8.60 -16.68 -5.14
C ARG A 165 -8.96 -16.46 -6.61
N THR A 166 -9.18 -17.57 -7.34
CA THR A 166 -9.55 -17.56 -8.76
C THR A 166 -10.70 -16.62 -9.11
N THR A 167 -11.72 -16.51 -8.25
CA THR A 167 -12.86 -15.60 -8.43
C THR A 167 -12.46 -14.13 -8.43
N TRP A 168 -11.42 -13.74 -7.69
CA TRP A 168 -10.84 -12.40 -7.74
C TRP A 168 -10.25 -12.11 -9.13
N PHE A 169 -9.45 -13.02 -9.64
CA PHE A 169 -8.82 -12.85 -10.97
C PHE A 169 -9.85 -12.80 -12.10
N GLN A 170 -10.97 -13.54 -11.97
CA GLN A 170 -12.09 -13.43 -12.90
C GLN A 170 -12.75 -12.05 -12.87
N LEU A 171 -12.91 -11.44 -11.68
CA LEU A 171 -13.41 -10.08 -11.56
C LEU A 171 -12.45 -9.06 -12.20
N VAL A 172 -11.15 -9.23 -12.01
CA VAL A 172 -10.11 -8.37 -12.61
C VAL A 172 -10.15 -8.49 -14.14
N ALA A 173 -10.21 -9.71 -14.68
CA ALA A 173 -10.32 -9.97 -16.11
C ALA A 173 -11.58 -9.33 -16.73
N ALA A 174 -12.72 -9.40 -16.03
CA ALA A 174 -13.98 -8.81 -16.48
C ALA A 174 -13.92 -7.28 -16.61
N LEU A 175 -12.97 -6.62 -15.93
CA LEU A 175 -12.70 -5.18 -16.06
C LEU A 175 -11.74 -4.86 -17.23
N GLY A 176 -11.20 -5.86 -17.91
CA GLY A 176 -10.17 -5.70 -18.94
C GLY A 176 -8.79 -5.38 -18.36
N TRP A 177 -8.53 -5.78 -17.13
CA TRP A 177 -7.28 -5.53 -16.39
C TRP A 177 -6.43 -6.79 -16.32
N ASP A 178 -5.12 -6.61 -16.21
CA ASP A 178 -4.18 -7.69 -16.02
C ASP A 178 -3.92 -7.97 -14.53
N TRP A 179 -3.39 -9.17 -14.24
CA TRP A 179 -3.01 -9.54 -12.89
C TRP A 179 -1.73 -10.37 -12.85
N VAL A 180 -1.09 -10.32 -11.68
CA VAL A 180 -0.10 -11.29 -11.22
C VAL A 180 -0.47 -11.68 -9.79
N GLY A 181 -0.68 -12.96 -9.54
CA GLY A 181 -1.03 -13.47 -8.22
C GLY A 181 -0.32 -14.77 -7.89
N ARG A 182 -0.19 -15.07 -6.59
CA ARG A 182 0.40 -16.33 -6.15
C ARG A 182 -0.65 -17.41 -5.96
N VAL A 183 -0.41 -18.57 -6.53
CA VAL A 183 -1.19 -19.79 -6.27
C VAL A 183 -0.55 -20.53 -5.11
N ARG A 184 -1.36 -20.91 -4.11
CA ARG A 184 -0.91 -21.63 -2.92
C ARG A 184 -1.95 -22.62 -2.47
N ASN A 185 -1.55 -23.63 -1.68
CA ASN A 185 -2.41 -24.67 -1.16
C ASN A 185 -2.94 -25.60 -2.26
N ARG A 186 -4.05 -26.29 -1.95
CA ARG A 186 -4.66 -27.28 -2.85
C ARG A 186 -5.48 -26.60 -3.95
N HIS A 187 -4.81 -26.16 -5.01
CA HIS A 187 -5.45 -25.79 -6.27
C HIS A 187 -5.21 -26.91 -7.29
N TYR A 188 -6.21 -27.17 -8.13
CA TYR A 188 -6.05 -28.05 -9.28
C TYR A 188 -5.71 -27.26 -10.52
N VAL A 189 -4.82 -27.80 -11.31
CA VAL A 189 -4.32 -27.24 -12.58
C VAL A 189 -4.52 -28.26 -13.69
N ARG A 190 -4.84 -27.78 -14.88
CA ARG A 190 -4.81 -28.51 -16.12
C ARG A 190 -4.11 -27.66 -17.18
N TRP A 191 -3.20 -28.25 -17.94
CA TRP A 191 -2.56 -27.55 -19.04
C TRP A 191 -3.60 -27.20 -20.12
N LEU A 192 -3.43 -26.05 -20.74
CA LEU A 192 -4.34 -25.61 -21.81
C LEU A 192 -4.23 -26.53 -23.05
N SER A 193 -3.05 -27.13 -23.28
CA SER A 193 -2.82 -28.14 -24.31
C SER A 193 -3.56 -29.47 -24.08
N GLY A 194 -4.21 -29.64 -22.93
CA GLY A 194 -4.95 -30.85 -22.57
C GLY A 194 -4.37 -31.60 -21.38
N GLY A 195 -4.87 -32.81 -21.11
CA GLY A 195 -4.42 -33.66 -20.02
C GLY A 195 -5.36 -33.66 -18.82
N ARG A 196 -4.94 -34.39 -17.77
CA ARG A 196 -5.71 -34.54 -16.52
C ARG A 196 -5.46 -33.40 -15.55
N TRP A 197 -6.45 -33.15 -14.70
CA TRP A 197 -6.28 -32.25 -13.56
C TRP A 197 -5.27 -32.81 -12.55
N PHE A 198 -4.36 -31.96 -12.07
CA PHE A 198 -3.37 -32.32 -11.05
C PHE A 198 -3.26 -31.25 -9.98
N ASP A 199 -2.71 -31.60 -8.83
CA ASP A 199 -2.47 -30.66 -7.73
C ASP A 199 -1.35 -29.68 -8.10
N ALA A 200 -1.62 -28.39 -8.01
CA ALA A 200 -0.68 -27.32 -8.33
C ALA A 200 0.66 -27.41 -7.57
N ARG A 201 0.67 -28.02 -6.39
CA ARG A 201 1.90 -28.24 -5.61
C ARG A 201 2.92 -29.14 -6.31
N ARG A 202 2.50 -29.98 -7.28
CA ARG A 202 3.43 -30.75 -8.11
C ARG A 202 4.37 -29.85 -8.92
N CYS A 203 3.93 -28.62 -9.26
CA CYS A 203 4.79 -27.65 -9.93
C CYS A 203 6.01 -27.27 -9.11
N ASN A 204 5.97 -27.39 -7.78
CA ASN A 204 7.10 -27.04 -6.92
C ASN A 204 8.38 -27.86 -7.21
N ALA A 205 8.24 -29.06 -7.79
CA ALA A 205 9.39 -29.88 -8.22
C ALA A 205 10.21 -29.22 -9.35
N TRP A 206 9.61 -28.33 -10.11
CA TRP A 206 10.28 -27.61 -11.21
C TRP A 206 10.87 -26.27 -10.79
N ALA A 207 10.74 -25.90 -9.51
CA ALA A 207 11.23 -24.62 -9.02
C ALA A 207 12.75 -24.53 -9.00
N SER A 208 13.29 -23.42 -9.49
CA SER A 208 14.71 -23.13 -9.46
C SER A 208 14.96 -21.66 -9.14
N SER A 209 16.23 -21.29 -8.94
CA SER A 209 16.63 -19.89 -8.74
C SER A 209 16.47 -19.01 -9.98
N ARG A 210 16.13 -19.60 -11.14
CA ARG A 210 15.78 -18.88 -12.36
C ARG A 210 14.28 -18.96 -12.58
N PRO A 211 13.59 -17.82 -12.81
CA PRO A 211 12.18 -17.83 -13.15
C PRO A 211 11.89 -18.65 -14.40
N GLN A 212 10.88 -19.53 -14.35
CA GLN A 212 10.51 -20.40 -15.46
C GLN A 212 9.04 -20.21 -15.81
N HIS A 213 8.74 -20.03 -17.07
CA HIS A 213 7.38 -20.07 -17.62
C HIS A 213 7.00 -21.53 -17.88
N LEU A 214 5.98 -22.02 -17.17
CA LEU A 214 5.53 -23.41 -17.26
C LEU A 214 4.54 -23.63 -18.42
N GLY A 215 3.94 -22.55 -18.95
CA GLY A 215 2.98 -22.61 -20.03
C GLY A 215 1.58 -22.11 -19.65
N ALA A 216 0.68 -22.17 -20.63
CA ALA A 216 -0.71 -21.82 -20.47
C ALA A 216 -1.49 -22.93 -19.74
N ALA A 217 -2.31 -22.56 -18.78
CA ALA A 217 -3.05 -23.48 -17.94
C ALA A 217 -4.45 -22.97 -17.59
N VAL A 218 -5.26 -23.87 -17.06
CA VAL A 218 -6.55 -23.58 -16.44
C VAL A 218 -6.44 -23.89 -14.96
N LEU A 219 -6.77 -22.90 -14.09
CA LEU A 219 -6.84 -23.08 -12.64
C LEU A 219 -8.26 -23.41 -12.21
N THR A 220 -8.37 -24.29 -11.23
CA THR A 220 -9.58 -24.75 -10.52
C THR A 220 -10.62 -25.41 -11.44
N VAL A 221 -11.18 -26.52 -10.97
CA VAL A 221 -12.16 -27.33 -11.74
C VAL A 221 -13.48 -26.58 -11.90
N ARG A 222 -13.99 -25.96 -10.82
CA ARG A 222 -15.31 -25.31 -10.80
C ARG A 222 -15.31 -23.92 -11.46
N ASN A 223 -14.35 -23.06 -11.07
CA ASN A 223 -14.26 -21.68 -11.53
C ASN A 223 -13.06 -21.55 -12.48
N GLN A 224 -13.13 -22.21 -13.61
CA GLN A 224 -12.02 -22.30 -14.57
C GLN A 224 -11.48 -20.92 -14.96
N LEU A 225 -10.21 -20.68 -14.67
CA LEU A 225 -9.49 -19.46 -15.03
C LEU A 225 -8.32 -19.81 -15.96
N ARG A 226 -8.36 -19.32 -17.19
CA ARG A 226 -7.22 -19.42 -18.12
C ARG A 226 -6.14 -18.44 -17.70
N CYS A 227 -4.89 -18.89 -17.65
CA CYS A 227 -3.75 -18.10 -17.21
C CYS A 227 -2.43 -18.65 -17.74
N GLN A 228 -1.37 -17.88 -17.57
CA GLN A 228 0.01 -18.37 -17.68
C GLN A 228 0.51 -18.73 -16.29
N LEU A 229 1.27 -19.82 -16.16
CA LEU A 229 1.91 -20.23 -14.92
C LEU A 229 3.41 -19.97 -14.99
N VAL A 230 3.93 -19.38 -13.91
CA VAL A 230 5.34 -19.11 -13.69
C VAL A 230 5.78 -19.68 -12.37
N ILE A 231 6.91 -20.38 -12.32
CA ILE A 231 7.50 -20.90 -11.09
C ILE A 231 8.85 -20.25 -10.80
N TYR A 232 9.11 -19.98 -9.53
CA TYR A 232 10.37 -19.40 -9.07
C TYR A 232 10.65 -19.73 -7.61
N GLN A 233 11.91 -20.01 -7.30
CA GLN A 233 12.41 -20.17 -5.94
C GLN A 233 13.54 -19.19 -5.70
N GLY A 234 13.27 -18.10 -4.98
CA GLY A 234 14.31 -17.18 -4.55
C GLY A 234 15.30 -17.80 -3.57
N GLN A 235 16.46 -17.16 -3.39
CA GLN A 235 17.40 -17.55 -2.34
C GLN A 235 16.72 -17.51 -0.97
N LEU A 236 16.83 -18.63 -0.26
CA LEU A 236 16.29 -18.76 1.10
C LEU A 236 17.17 -17.91 2.05
N GLN A 237 16.61 -16.83 2.55
CA GLN A 237 17.36 -15.91 3.42
C GLN A 237 17.44 -16.38 4.89
N GLY A 238 17.15 -17.65 5.18
CA GLY A 238 17.24 -18.21 6.53
C GLY A 238 16.41 -17.47 7.59
N ARG A 239 15.28 -16.85 7.20
CA ARG A 239 14.43 -16.09 8.12
C ARG A 239 13.97 -16.97 9.27
N LYS A 240 14.41 -16.63 10.47
CA LYS A 240 13.94 -17.22 11.73
C LYS A 240 12.75 -16.42 12.21
N HIS A 241 11.66 -17.11 12.57
CA HIS A 241 10.52 -16.46 13.20
C HIS A 241 10.91 -16.10 14.65
N LYS A 242 10.99 -14.82 14.94
CA LYS A 242 11.34 -14.33 16.28
C LYS A 242 10.09 -13.96 17.06
N ASN A 243 10.09 -14.21 18.37
CA ASN A 243 9.09 -13.73 19.30
C ASN A 243 9.30 -12.21 19.57
N ARG A 244 8.47 -11.61 20.44
CA ARG A 244 8.58 -10.19 20.82
C ARG A 244 9.90 -9.83 21.49
N LEU A 245 10.58 -10.81 22.10
CA LEU A 245 11.89 -10.66 22.75
C LEU A 245 13.08 -10.83 21.79
N GLY A 246 12.82 -11.13 20.52
CA GLY A 246 13.86 -11.34 19.53
C GLY A 246 14.42 -12.76 19.48
N GLU A 247 13.91 -13.70 20.29
CA GLU A 247 14.29 -15.10 20.35
C GLU A 247 13.56 -15.94 19.28
N ILE A 248 14.10 -17.09 18.93
CA ILE A 248 13.45 -18.00 17.97
C ILE A 248 12.19 -18.60 18.60
N ALA A 249 11.03 -18.30 18.02
CA ALA A 249 9.79 -18.85 18.47
C ALA A 249 9.71 -20.36 18.19
N SER A 250 9.47 -21.18 19.22
CA SER A 250 9.47 -22.65 19.16
C SER A 250 8.10 -23.26 18.90
N ASN A 251 7.02 -22.46 18.89
CA ASN A 251 5.66 -22.99 18.75
C ASN A 251 5.37 -23.51 17.31
N ALA A 252 4.46 -24.49 17.20
CA ALA A 252 4.09 -25.15 15.94
C ALA A 252 3.60 -24.17 14.87
N TYR A 253 2.89 -23.10 15.24
CA TYR A 253 2.40 -22.07 14.33
C TYR A 253 3.57 -21.29 13.70
N SER A 254 4.57 -20.90 14.50
CA SER A 254 5.75 -20.20 14.02
C SER A 254 6.62 -21.05 13.10
N ARG A 255 6.79 -22.35 13.41
CA ARG A 255 7.49 -23.30 12.54
C ARG A 255 6.78 -23.44 11.19
N LYS A 256 5.46 -23.67 11.19
CA LYS A 256 4.65 -23.75 9.96
C LYS A 256 4.73 -22.48 9.12
N LYS A 257 4.79 -21.30 9.76
CA LYS A 257 4.92 -20.02 9.09
C LYS A 257 6.32 -19.84 8.48
N ALA A 258 7.38 -20.29 9.15
CA ALA A 258 8.75 -20.28 8.62
C ALA A 258 8.91 -21.26 7.44
N GLU A 259 8.34 -22.46 7.53
CA GLU A 259 8.29 -23.43 6.43
C GLU A 259 7.56 -22.88 5.21
N SER A 260 6.42 -22.21 5.45
CA SER A 260 5.62 -21.62 4.39
C SER A 260 6.33 -20.50 3.62
N GLN A 261 7.37 -19.88 4.19
CA GLN A 261 8.20 -18.88 3.51
C GLN A 261 9.24 -19.52 2.59
N ARG A 262 9.56 -20.80 2.79
CA ARG A 262 10.47 -21.58 1.95
C ARG A 262 9.81 -22.15 0.69
N GLU A 263 8.49 -22.08 0.62
CA GLU A 263 7.70 -22.58 -0.51
C GLU A 263 7.99 -21.78 -1.77
N PRO A 264 8.22 -22.42 -2.93
CA PRO A 264 8.36 -21.75 -4.21
C PRO A 264 7.19 -20.82 -4.51
N TRP A 265 7.43 -19.83 -5.35
CA TRP A 265 6.37 -18.97 -5.88
C TRP A 265 5.81 -19.58 -7.15
N LEU A 266 4.67 -20.24 -7.06
CA LEU A 266 3.85 -20.54 -8.23
C LEU A 266 2.96 -19.33 -8.48
N LEU A 267 3.24 -18.61 -9.55
CA LEU A 267 2.51 -17.40 -9.95
C LEU A 267 1.56 -17.70 -11.09
N THR A 268 0.40 -17.07 -11.05
CA THR A 268 -0.58 -17.02 -12.14
C THR A 268 -0.65 -15.60 -12.68
N THR A 269 -0.78 -15.47 -14.01
CA THR A 269 -0.90 -14.15 -14.65
C THR A 269 -1.73 -14.23 -15.93
N SER A 270 -2.39 -13.11 -16.28
CA SER A 270 -3.06 -12.88 -17.56
C SER A 270 -2.13 -12.33 -18.64
N LEU A 271 -0.93 -11.90 -18.26
CA LEU A 271 0.03 -11.32 -19.20
C LEU A 271 0.30 -12.27 -20.38
N PRO A 272 0.46 -11.74 -21.61
CA PRO A 272 0.69 -12.56 -22.79
C PRO A 272 2.01 -13.34 -22.68
N PRO A 273 2.09 -14.54 -23.27
CA PRO A 273 3.32 -15.32 -23.29
C PRO A 273 4.41 -14.59 -24.07
N SER A 274 5.60 -14.52 -23.49
CA SER A 274 6.81 -13.95 -24.10
C SER A 274 8.05 -14.63 -23.53
N SER A 275 9.20 -14.46 -24.16
CA SER A 275 10.49 -14.95 -23.65
C SER A 275 10.88 -14.33 -22.31
N THR A 276 10.32 -13.17 -21.96
CA THR A 276 10.60 -12.44 -20.71
C THR A 276 9.52 -12.60 -19.66
N LEU A 277 8.36 -13.21 -19.97
CA LEU A 277 7.20 -13.32 -19.09
C LEU A 277 7.57 -13.79 -17.68
N ALA A 278 8.37 -14.83 -17.55
CA ALA A 278 8.73 -15.40 -16.26
C ALA A 278 9.48 -14.39 -15.38
N LYS A 279 10.45 -13.68 -15.94
CA LYS A 279 11.20 -12.63 -15.25
C LYS A 279 10.30 -11.46 -14.88
N GLN A 280 9.43 -11.04 -15.79
CA GLN A 280 8.47 -9.95 -15.61
C GLN A 280 7.48 -10.28 -14.49
N ALA A 281 6.85 -11.45 -14.50
CA ALA A 281 5.90 -11.86 -13.47
C ALA A 281 6.54 -11.91 -12.07
N VAL A 282 7.76 -12.43 -11.95
CA VAL A 282 8.50 -12.46 -10.69
C VAL A 282 8.84 -11.05 -10.21
N LYS A 283 9.32 -10.17 -11.09
CA LYS A 283 9.63 -8.76 -10.77
C LYS A 283 8.39 -8.02 -10.28
N LEU A 284 7.27 -8.17 -10.97
CA LEU A 284 5.98 -7.59 -10.57
C LEU A 284 5.53 -8.13 -9.21
N TYR A 285 5.62 -9.44 -8.99
CA TYR A 285 5.22 -10.03 -7.71
C TYR A 285 6.11 -9.59 -6.53
N GLN A 286 7.39 -9.34 -6.76
CA GLN A 286 8.29 -8.78 -5.74
C GLN A 286 7.83 -7.41 -5.24
N CYS A 287 7.19 -6.61 -6.09
CA CYS A 287 6.65 -5.31 -5.70
C CYS A 287 5.53 -5.41 -4.64
N ARG A 288 4.91 -6.58 -4.46
CA ARG A 288 3.87 -6.81 -3.44
C ARG A 288 4.33 -6.41 -2.03
N MET A 289 5.61 -6.63 -1.71
CA MET A 289 6.15 -6.26 -0.39
C MET A 289 6.01 -4.78 -0.07
N GLN A 290 5.87 -3.92 -1.08
CA GLN A 290 5.79 -2.47 -0.89
C GLN A 290 4.50 -2.05 -0.15
N VAL A 291 3.37 -2.76 -0.33
CA VAL A 291 2.13 -2.45 0.40
C VAL A 291 2.26 -2.86 1.88
N GLU A 292 2.94 -3.98 2.18
CA GLU A 292 3.21 -4.40 3.56
C GLU A 292 4.08 -3.36 4.30
N GLU A 293 5.09 -2.83 3.61
CA GLU A 293 5.91 -1.74 4.14
C GLU A 293 5.10 -0.45 4.35
N GLY A 294 4.15 -0.13 3.45
CA GLY A 294 3.21 0.97 3.62
C GLY A 294 2.29 0.78 4.84
N PHE A 295 1.82 -0.44 5.11
CA PHE A 295 1.08 -0.74 6.34
C PHE A 295 1.96 -0.56 7.59
N ARG A 296 3.23 -0.95 7.53
CA ARG A 296 4.17 -0.72 8.64
C ARG A 296 4.38 0.77 8.90
N ASP A 297 4.47 1.57 7.85
CA ASP A 297 4.68 3.02 7.93
C ASP A 297 3.49 3.73 8.64
N ILE A 298 2.25 3.26 8.50
CA ILE A 298 1.13 3.84 9.23
C ILE A 298 0.90 3.23 10.62
N LYS A 299 1.18 1.93 10.79
CA LYS A 299 0.89 1.20 12.05
C LYS A 299 1.96 1.37 13.10
N SER A 300 3.23 1.38 12.70
CA SER A 300 4.35 1.42 13.63
C SER A 300 4.44 2.77 14.34
N HIS A 301 4.52 2.74 15.67
CA HIS A 301 4.84 3.93 16.44
C HIS A 301 6.30 4.35 16.28
N ARG A 302 7.21 3.39 16.17
CA ARG A 302 8.65 3.65 16.09
C ARG A 302 9.08 4.24 14.74
N PHE A 303 8.49 3.74 13.65
CA PHE A 303 8.93 4.04 12.29
C PHE A 303 7.89 4.81 11.45
N GLY A 304 6.72 5.07 12.00
CA GLY A 304 5.61 5.67 11.28
C GLY A 304 4.65 6.47 12.17
N LEU A 305 3.35 6.37 11.84
CA LEU A 305 2.29 7.21 12.40
C LEU A 305 1.50 6.57 13.57
N GLY A 306 1.91 5.40 14.07
CA GLY A 306 1.38 4.81 15.29
C GLY A 306 -0.12 4.48 15.29
N LEU A 307 -0.69 4.05 14.16
CA LEU A 307 -2.11 3.65 14.06
C LEU A 307 -2.50 2.56 15.06
N ASN A 308 -1.58 1.66 15.43
CA ASN A 308 -1.84 0.60 16.41
C ASN A 308 -2.34 1.11 17.77
N TYR A 309 -2.21 2.41 18.07
CA TYR A 309 -2.71 3.01 19.31
C TYR A 309 -4.15 3.53 19.20
N HIS A 310 -4.79 3.49 18.05
CA HIS A 310 -6.17 3.95 17.91
C HIS A 310 -7.11 3.13 18.81
N ARG A 311 -8.18 3.78 19.27
CA ARG A 311 -9.25 3.17 20.07
C ARG A 311 -10.61 3.26 19.37
N THR A 312 -10.59 3.58 18.08
CA THR A 312 -11.79 3.76 17.28
C THR A 312 -12.40 2.40 16.94
N GLN A 313 -13.68 2.20 17.27
CA GLN A 313 -14.42 0.96 17.03
C GLN A 313 -15.38 1.05 15.82
N SER A 314 -15.53 2.21 15.21
CA SER A 314 -16.38 2.42 14.05
C SER A 314 -15.56 2.33 12.76
N ALA A 315 -15.96 1.45 11.85
CA ALA A 315 -15.32 1.30 10.54
C ALA A 315 -15.30 2.62 9.74
N VAL A 316 -16.40 3.39 9.80
CA VAL A 316 -16.51 4.68 9.11
C VAL A 316 -15.52 5.72 9.66
N ARG A 317 -15.36 5.77 10.98
CA ARG A 317 -14.38 6.67 11.62
C ARG A 317 -12.95 6.22 11.35
N LEU A 318 -12.69 4.90 11.30
CA LEU A 318 -11.40 4.35 10.89
C LEU A 318 -11.08 4.71 9.44
N GLN A 319 -12.06 4.69 8.54
CA GLN A 319 -11.90 5.12 7.16
C GLN A 319 -11.43 6.58 7.08
N MET A 320 -12.00 7.48 7.90
CA MET A 320 -11.57 8.89 7.95
C MET A 320 -10.19 9.06 8.57
N LEU A 321 -9.86 8.24 9.57
CA LEU A 321 -8.52 8.23 10.16
C LEU A 321 -7.45 7.77 9.16
N LEU A 322 -7.78 6.79 8.32
CA LEU A 322 -6.91 6.33 7.23
C LEU A 322 -6.75 7.40 6.13
N LEU A 323 -7.80 8.16 5.80
CA LEU A 323 -7.68 9.30 4.89
C LEU A 323 -6.68 10.34 5.42
N ILE A 324 -6.77 10.68 6.72
CA ILE A 324 -5.79 11.58 7.38
C ILE A 324 -4.39 10.98 7.29
N ALA A 325 -4.23 9.68 7.55
CA ALA A 325 -2.96 8.99 7.48
C ALA A 325 -2.36 9.00 6.06
N ASN A 326 -3.19 8.76 5.04
CA ASN A 326 -2.74 8.77 3.65
C ASN A 326 -2.22 10.15 3.22
N LEU A 327 -2.96 11.21 3.51
CA LEU A 327 -2.51 12.59 3.24
C LEU A 327 -1.23 12.92 4.01
N ALA A 328 -1.12 12.51 5.27
CA ALA A 328 0.09 12.67 6.07
C ALA A 328 1.29 11.94 5.47
N CYS A 329 1.11 10.70 4.99
CA CYS A 329 2.16 9.93 4.32
C CYS A 329 2.66 10.62 3.05
N ILE A 330 1.77 11.17 2.22
CA ILE A 330 2.15 11.90 1.00
C ILE A 330 2.98 13.14 1.36
N VAL A 331 2.56 13.91 2.37
CA VAL A 331 3.32 15.09 2.85
C VAL A 331 4.72 14.67 3.31
N LEU A 332 4.83 13.59 4.09
CA LEU A 332 6.12 13.07 4.55
C LEU A 332 7.01 12.58 3.41
N TRP A 333 6.42 11.98 2.38
CA TRP A 333 7.16 11.58 1.19
C TRP A 333 7.74 12.77 0.45
N LEU A 334 6.96 13.82 0.24
CA LEU A 334 7.41 15.04 -0.43
C LEU A 334 8.54 15.75 0.35
N ILE A 335 8.39 15.86 1.68
CA ILE A 335 9.46 16.39 2.54
C ILE A 335 10.71 15.50 2.47
N GLY A 336 10.55 14.17 2.52
CA GLY A 336 11.64 13.21 2.42
C GLY A 336 12.37 13.29 1.07
N LEU A 337 11.63 13.47 -0.03
CA LEU A 337 12.21 13.67 -1.37
C LEU A 337 13.01 14.97 -1.45
N ALA A 338 12.48 16.09 -0.93
CA ALA A 338 13.20 17.34 -0.87
C ALA A 338 14.54 17.20 -0.11
N MET A 339 14.54 16.46 1.01
CA MET A 339 15.77 16.16 1.78
C MET A 339 16.76 15.29 1.01
N VAL A 340 16.27 14.33 0.22
CA VAL A 340 17.10 13.48 -0.64
C VAL A 340 17.71 14.31 -1.77
N HIS A 341 16.90 15.16 -2.40
CA HIS A 341 17.36 16.05 -3.47
C HIS A 341 18.52 16.96 -3.01
N ARG A 342 18.43 17.51 -1.82
CA ARG A 342 19.49 18.35 -1.22
C ARG A 342 20.69 17.56 -0.69
N GLY A 343 20.69 16.22 -0.75
CA GLY A 343 21.73 15.39 -0.13
C GLY A 343 21.76 15.40 1.41
N GLN A 344 20.78 16.08 2.05
CA GLN A 344 20.77 16.27 3.50
C GLN A 344 20.16 15.09 4.29
N HIS A 345 19.62 14.09 3.63
CA HIS A 345 19.04 12.91 4.25
C HIS A 345 20.06 12.05 5.01
N TYR A 346 21.34 12.13 4.67
CA TYR A 346 22.42 11.36 5.32
C TYR A 346 22.59 11.71 6.80
N GLN A 347 22.25 12.93 7.21
CA GLN A 347 22.36 13.36 8.59
C GLN A 347 21.41 12.62 9.55
N PHE A 348 20.37 11.93 9.04
CA PHE A 348 19.44 11.15 9.84
C PHE A 348 19.82 9.67 9.95
N GLN A 349 20.85 9.21 9.26
CA GLN A 349 21.31 7.82 9.32
C GLN A 349 22.67 7.68 9.99
N ALA A 350 22.95 6.48 10.52
CA ALA A 350 24.23 6.19 11.16
C ALA A 350 25.37 6.21 10.13
N ASN A 351 26.58 6.60 10.58
CA ASN A 351 27.78 6.68 9.74
C ASN A 351 28.31 5.33 9.21
N SER A 352 27.75 4.22 9.69
CA SER A 352 28.13 2.86 9.25
C SER A 352 27.81 2.60 7.76
N VAL A 353 26.88 3.35 7.17
CA VAL A 353 26.51 3.25 5.76
C VAL A 353 26.50 4.64 5.15
N ARG A 354 27.54 4.98 4.36
CA ARG A 354 27.72 6.32 3.77
C ARG A 354 27.40 6.40 2.29
N HIS A 355 27.43 5.28 1.57
CA HIS A 355 27.35 5.24 0.11
C HIS A 355 25.94 5.10 -0.43
N LYS A 356 24.94 4.83 0.43
CA LYS A 356 23.53 4.67 0.02
C LYS A 356 22.57 5.13 1.10
N ARG A 357 21.37 5.54 0.67
CA ARG A 357 20.27 5.83 1.58
C ARG A 357 19.71 4.54 2.16
N VAL A 358 19.60 4.46 3.48
CA VAL A 358 19.03 3.30 4.22
C VAL A 358 17.65 3.59 4.83
N LEU A 359 17.30 4.86 5.00
CA LEU A 359 16.02 5.29 5.57
C LEU A 359 14.96 5.48 4.50
N SER A 360 13.70 5.17 4.81
CA SER A 360 12.57 5.45 3.92
C SER A 360 12.33 6.96 3.81
N LEU A 361 11.73 7.40 2.69
CA LEU A 361 11.35 8.81 2.51
C LEU A 361 10.42 9.30 3.62
N LEU A 362 9.44 8.47 3.99
CA LEU A 362 8.52 8.78 5.09
C LEU A 362 9.27 9.00 6.40
N PHE A 363 10.22 8.14 6.75
CA PHE A 363 10.98 8.25 8.00
C PHE A 363 11.88 9.50 8.00
N ILE A 364 12.51 9.83 6.88
CA ILE A 364 13.26 11.08 6.71
C ILE A 364 12.33 12.27 6.91
N GLY A 365 11.15 12.27 6.27
CA GLY A 365 10.14 13.31 6.45
C GLY A 365 9.69 13.48 7.90
N LEU A 366 9.47 12.37 8.63
CA LEU A 366 9.13 12.40 10.05
C LEU A 366 10.22 13.05 10.92
N HIS A 367 11.50 12.76 10.65
CA HIS A 367 12.60 13.39 11.38
C HIS A 367 12.72 14.87 11.06
N MET A 368 12.56 15.24 9.79
CA MET A 368 12.59 16.62 9.35
C MET A 368 11.49 17.49 9.99
N MET A 369 10.32 16.91 10.29
CA MET A 369 9.22 17.63 10.98
C MET A 369 9.64 18.21 12.33
N HIS A 370 10.62 17.63 12.99
CA HIS A 370 11.10 18.02 14.32
C HIS A 370 12.46 18.73 14.29
N ASP A 371 13.11 18.81 13.12
CA ASP A 371 14.38 19.50 12.96
C ASP A 371 14.15 20.93 12.47
N THR A 372 14.43 21.90 13.34
CA THR A 372 14.27 23.33 13.06
C THR A 372 15.48 23.96 12.38
N ARG A 373 16.61 23.25 12.30
CA ARG A 373 17.88 23.74 11.74
C ARG A 373 17.84 23.78 10.21
N ILE A 374 17.00 22.93 9.59
CA ILE A 374 16.89 22.83 8.15
C ILE A 374 15.62 23.54 7.70
N GLN A 375 15.78 24.40 6.72
CA GLN A 375 14.66 25.03 6.04
C GLN A 375 14.66 24.62 4.56
N LEU A 376 13.59 24.00 4.11
CA LEU A 376 13.37 23.71 2.69
C LEU A 376 12.80 24.96 2.02
N THR A 377 13.29 25.25 0.85
CA THR A 377 12.80 26.34 0.01
C THR A 377 11.54 25.93 -0.75
N HIS A 378 10.88 26.89 -1.39
CA HIS A 378 9.79 26.61 -2.32
C HIS A 378 10.25 25.75 -3.50
N ASP A 379 11.48 25.97 -3.99
CA ASP A 379 12.05 25.22 -5.11
C ASP A 379 12.34 23.77 -4.72
N ASP A 380 12.88 23.52 -3.52
CA ASP A 380 13.06 22.16 -2.99
C ASP A 380 11.73 21.37 -2.98
N LEU A 381 10.64 22.04 -2.57
CA LEU A 381 9.31 21.42 -2.51
C LEU A 381 8.69 21.22 -3.89
N ASN A 382 8.91 22.15 -4.83
CA ASN A 382 8.47 22.00 -6.22
C ASN A 382 9.23 20.86 -6.91
N MET A 383 10.55 20.77 -6.72
CA MET A 383 11.36 19.67 -7.23
C MET A 383 10.94 18.32 -6.66
N ALA A 384 10.63 18.25 -5.34
CA ALA A 384 10.12 17.03 -4.73
C ALA A 384 8.79 16.58 -5.34
N TRP A 385 7.93 17.51 -5.73
CA TRP A 385 6.67 17.24 -6.38
C TRP A 385 6.84 16.60 -7.77
N LEU A 386 7.77 17.13 -8.57
CA LEU A 386 8.15 16.56 -9.87
C LEU A 386 8.80 15.19 -9.71
N GLN A 387 9.79 15.09 -8.81
CA GLN A 387 10.49 13.82 -8.53
C GLN A 387 9.58 12.72 -8.04
N LEU A 388 8.48 13.02 -7.32
CA LEU A 388 7.50 12.01 -6.93
C LEU A 388 6.86 11.37 -8.15
N ILE A 389 6.47 12.16 -9.12
CA ILE A 389 5.85 11.68 -10.36
C ILE A 389 6.86 10.88 -11.18
N ASP A 390 8.08 11.38 -11.35
CA ASP A 390 9.14 10.67 -12.07
C ASP A 390 9.43 9.30 -11.44
N LEU A 391 9.55 9.26 -10.12
CA LEU A 391 9.79 8.02 -9.36
C LEU A 391 8.66 6.99 -9.53
N LEU A 392 7.42 7.44 -9.68
CA LEU A 392 6.27 6.58 -9.96
C LEU A 392 6.29 6.07 -11.41
N HIS A 393 6.74 6.89 -12.36
CA HIS A 393 6.80 6.53 -13.79
C HIS A 393 7.98 5.61 -14.11
N GLU A 394 9.17 5.84 -13.55
CA GLU A 394 10.35 5.00 -13.77
C GLU A 394 10.13 3.53 -13.42
N GLN A 395 9.37 3.26 -12.36
CA GLN A 395 9.08 1.88 -11.94
C GLN A 395 8.18 1.13 -12.92
N GLN A 396 7.40 1.85 -13.72
CA GLN A 396 6.44 1.31 -14.66
C GLN A 396 7.09 1.03 -16.04
N GLY A 397 8.05 1.85 -16.48
CA GLY A 397 8.78 1.67 -17.76
C GLY A 397 9.79 0.52 -17.77
N GLN A 398 10.08 -0.06 -16.60
CA GLN A 398 10.99 -1.22 -16.45
C GLN A 398 10.25 -2.56 -16.31
N SER A 399 8.94 -2.60 -16.40
CA SER A 399 8.11 -3.82 -16.24
C SER A 399 7.66 -4.43 -17.57
#